data_50195172d367e43e4c64c69d543215ce
#
_entry.id   50195172d367e43e4c64c69d543215ce
#
_cell.length_a   1.000
_cell.length_b   1.000
_cell.length_c   1.000
_cell.angle_alpha   90.00
_cell.angle_beta   90.00
_cell.angle_gamma   90.00
#
_symmetry.space_group_name_H-M   'P 1'
#
loop_
_entity.id
_entity.type
_entity.pdbx_description
1 polymer ?
#
loop_
_entity_poly.entity_id
_entity_poly.type
_entity_poly.pdbx_seq_one_letter_code
_entity_poly.pdbx_strand_id
1 'polypeptide(L)'
;MERVGKLRASLLVAIAIAAGLTVTLLLVTRSSDASGGSALVKTAHNATLNRTILVTRNGLTLYSLSAERHGRFICTTSACLAVWKPLVVARGVTPTGVKGLSVVRRPDMRRQVAFHGAPLYRFVQDTKPGQVKGNGFRDVGVWRPVTTGSSTAPAAPAPSNSYGY
;
A
#
# COMPACT_ATOMS: atom_id res chain seq x y z
N MET A 1 -82.77 -7.01 -5.45
CA MET A 1 -82.73 -7.15 -6.91
C MET A 1 -81.37 -7.72 -7.25
N GLU A 2 -81.23 -9.05 -7.28
CA GLU A 2 -81.24 -9.92 -8.47
C GLU A 2 -80.19 -9.52 -9.48
N ARG A 3 -79.24 -10.33 -9.98
CA ARG A 3 -79.25 -11.79 -10.40
C ARG A 3 -77.79 -12.23 -10.50
N VAL A 4 -77.37 -13.32 -9.97
CA VAL A 4 -77.34 -14.72 -10.43
C VAL A 4 -77.04 -14.91 -11.94
N GLY A 5 -75.98 -15.62 -12.20
CA GLY A 5 -75.67 -16.22 -13.50
C GLY A 5 -74.27 -16.85 -13.50
N LYS A 6 -74.13 -17.97 -12.97
CA LYS A 6 -74.09 -19.36 -13.53
C LYS A 6 -72.88 -19.61 -14.46
N LEU A 7 -71.92 -20.38 -13.93
CA LEU A 7 -71.31 -21.61 -14.50
C LEU A 7 -71.19 -21.72 -16.03
N ARG A 8 -69.99 -22.00 -16.49
CA ARG A 8 -69.77 -23.21 -17.31
C ARG A 8 -68.29 -23.61 -17.25
N ALA A 9 -68.10 -24.81 -16.77
CA ALA A 9 -66.88 -25.59 -16.88
C ALA A 9 -66.68 -25.97 -18.36
N SER A 10 -65.43 -25.96 -18.80
CA SER A 10 -65.02 -26.79 -19.95
C SER A 10 -63.60 -27.29 -19.67
N LEU A 11 -63.62 -28.54 -19.43
CA LEU A 11 -62.49 -29.46 -19.36
C LEU A 11 -61.96 -29.68 -20.78
N LEU A 12 -60.70 -29.38 -21.03
CA LEU A 12 -59.98 -29.99 -22.14
C LEU A 12 -58.57 -30.40 -21.66
N VAL A 13 -58.46 -31.69 -21.63
CA VAL A 13 -57.21 -32.48 -21.52
C VAL A 13 -56.43 -32.29 -22.81
N ALA A 14 -55.15 -31.97 -22.73
CA ALA A 14 -54.17 -32.32 -23.77
C ALA A 14 -52.80 -32.31 -23.26
N ILE A 15 -52.22 -33.46 -23.04
CA ILE A 15 -50.94 -33.98 -23.53
C ILE A 15 -49.69 -33.39 -22.98
N ALA A 16 -49.04 -34.22 -22.19
CA ALA A 16 -47.63 -34.16 -21.80
C ALA A 16 -46.69 -34.08 -23.00
N ILE A 17 -45.79 -33.13 -23.00
CA ILE A 17 -44.52 -33.26 -23.70
C ILE A 17 -43.44 -33.04 -22.64
N ALA A 18 -42.81 -34.14 -22.27
CA ALA A 18 -41.58 -34.15 -21.48
C ALA A 18 -40.45 -33.63 -22.34
N ALA A 19 -40.09 -32.37 -22.18
CA ALA A 19 -38.82 -31.83 -22.65
C ALA A 19 -38.00 -31.55 -21.41
N GLY A 20 -37.06 -32.44 -21.16
CA GLY A 20 -36.09 -32.29 -20.07
C GLY A 20 -35.22 -31.05 -20.26
N LEU A 21 -35.57 -29.97 -19.59
CA LEU A 21 -34.67 -28.85 -19.39
C LEU A 21 -33.82 -29.20 -18.18
N THR A 22 -32.65 -29.79 -18.42
CA THR A 22 -31.58 -29.83 -17.45
C THR A 22 -31.07 -28.39 -17.28
N VAL A 23 -31.59 -27.72 -16.26
CA VAL A 23 -31.02 -26.46 -15.80
C VAL A 23 -29.65 -26.78 -15.19
N THR A 24 -28.62 -26.71 -16.01
CA THR A 24 -27.24 -26.71 -15.53
C THR A 24 -27.04 -25.42 -14.74
N LEU A 25 -27.19 -25.50 -13.41
CA LEU A 25 -26.85 -24.44 -12.49
C LEU A 25 -25.34 -24.24 -12.57
N LEU A 26 -24.89 -23.37 -13.47
CA LEU A 26 -23.54 -22.84 -13.47
C LEU A 26 -23.36 -22.06 -12.16
N LEU A 27 -22.79 -22.75 -11.18
CA LEU A 27 -22.18 -22.09 -10.01
C LEU A 27 -21.06 -21.22 -10.55
N VAL A 28 -21.39 -19.99 -10.89
CA VAL A 28 -20.41 -18.93 -11.04
C VAL A 28 -19.87 -18.68 -9.64
N THR A 29 -18.79 -19.38 -9.30
CA THR A 29 -17.94 -18.98 -8.18
C THR A 29 -17.41 -17.59 -8.53
N ARG A 30 -18.10 -16.56 -8.05
CA ARG A 30 -17.52 -15.23 -7.97
C ARG A 30 -16.30 -15.39 -7.08
N SER A 31 -15.15 -15.56 -7.69
CA SER A 31 -13.91 -15.22 -7.04
C SER A 31 -14.11 -13.79 -6.57
N SER A 32 -14.17 -13.62 -5.26
CA SER A 32 -14.14 -12.29 -4.64
C SER A 32 -12.76 -11.74 -4.99
N ASP A 33 -12.66 -11.10 -6.15
CA ASP A 33 -11.56 -10.21 -6.44
C ASP A 33 -11.59 -9.18 -5.31
N ALA A 34 -10.75 -9.45 -4.31
CA ALA A 34 -10.47 -8.53 -3.24
C ALA A 34 -10.16 -7.20 -3.90
N SER A 35 -10.97 -6.21 -3.60
CA SER A 35 -10.92 -4.82 -4.07
C SER A 35 -9.51 -4.43 -4.49
N GLY A 36 -9.26 -4.41 -5.78
CA GLY A 36 -8.01 -3.98 -6.38
C GLY A 36 -7.78 -2.48 -6.19
N GLY A 37 -7.85 -2.00 -4.96
CA GLY A 37 -7.36 -0.69 -4.58
C GLY A 37 -5.89 -0.63 -4.97
N SER A 38 -5.55 0.18 -5.98
CA SER A 38 -4.17 0.34 -6.43
C SER A 38 -3.24 0.52 -5.22
N ALA A 39 -2.22 -0.33 -5.12
CA ALA A 39 -1.27 -0.33 -4.01
C ALA A 39 -0.76 1.07 -3.70
N LEU A 40 -0.83 1.49 -2.44
CA LEU A 40 -0.37 2.81 -2.00
C LEU A 40 1.15 2.92 -2.05
N VAL A 41 1.83 1.83 -1.68
CA VAL A 41 3.29 1.71 -1.66
C VAL A 41 3.69 0.55 -2.55
N LYS A 42 4.69 0.76 -3.40
CA LYS A 42 5.25 -0.24 -4.31
C LYS A 42 6.75 -0.37 -4.07
N THR A 43 7.34 -1.39 -4.66
CA THR A 43 8.79 -1.50 -4.80
C THR A 43 9.20 -1.12 -6.21
N ALA A 44 10.39 -0.52 -6.35
CA ALA A 44 11.03 -0.27 -7.64
C ALA A 44 12.53 -0.44 -7.52
N HIS A 45 13.17 -1.00 -8.55
CA HIS A 45 14.62 -0.98 -8.63
C HIS A 45 15.10 0.44 -8.94
N ASN A 46 16.05 0.93 -8.16
CA ASN A 46 16.68 2.23 -8.37
C ASN A 46 18.10 2.03 -8.89
N ALA A 47 18.35 2.43 -10.13
CA ALA A 47 19.64 2.23 -10.79
C ALA A 47 20.77 3.03 -10.10
N THR A 48 20.50 4.25 -9.63
CA THR A 48 21.49 5.09 -8.96
C THR A 48 22.00 4.46 -7.67
N LEU A 49 21.12 3.79 -6.93
CA LEU A 49 21.45 3.14 -5.67
C LEU A 49 21.81 1.65 -5.85
N ASN A 50 21.55 1.10 -7.03
CA ASN A 50 21.58 -0.34 -7.32
C ASN A 50 20.82 -1.17 -6.26
N ARG A 51 19.63 -0.73 -5.88
CA ARG A 51 18.81 -1.32 -4.81
C ARG A 51 17.33 -1.25 -5.14
N THR A 52 16.56 -2.19 -4.61
CA THR A 52 15.10 -2.09 -4.59
C THR A 52 14.66 -1.21 -3.43
N ILE A 53 13.89 -0.18 -3.74
CA ILE A 53 13.42 0.83 -2.79
C ILE A 53 11.90 0.87 -2.74
N LEU A 54 11.35 1.45 -1.68
CA LEU A 54 9.93 1.78 -1.61
C LEU A 54 9.63 3.07 -2.39
N VAL A 55 8.54 3.01 -3.13
CA VAL A 55 8.02 4.16 -3.89
C VAL A 55 6.52 4.31 -3.65
N THR A 56 6.01 5.50 -3.86
CA THR A 56 4.55 5.76 -3.90
C THR A 56 3.91 5.06 -5.09
N ARG A 57 2.58 5.07 -5.16
CA ARG A 57 1.81 4.62 -6.34
C ARG A 57 2.35 5.22 -7.65
N ASN A 58 2.76 6.48 -7.62
CA ASN A 58 3.25 7.24 -8.77
C ASN A 58 4.76 7.13 -8.99
N GLY A 59 5.44 6.21 -8.28
CA GLY A 59 6.87 5.95 -8.45
C GLY A 59 7.82 6.92 -7.75
N LEU A 60 7.32 7.87 -6.95
CA LEU A 60 8.18 8.77 -6.18
C LEU A 60 8.81 8.04 -4.99
N THR A 61 10.08 8.28 -4.76
CA THR A 61 10.86 7.63 -3.71
C THR A 61 10.33 7.93 -2.31
N LEU A 62 10.30 6.89 -1.47
CA LEU A 62 9.92 6.97 -0.07
C LEU A 62 11.17 6.87 0.81
N TYR A 63 11.25 7.80 1.76
CA TYR A 63 12.36 7.97 2.69
C TYR A 63 11.92 7.73 4.12
N SER A 64 12.89 7.42 4.96
CA SER A 64 12.76 7.48 6.42
C SER A 64 13.90 8.28 7.03
N LEU A 65 13.63 8.91 8.17
CA LEU A 65 14.63 9.58 8.99
C LEU A 65 15.21 8.58 9.99
N SER A 66 16.53 8.46 10.05
CA SER A 66 17.22 7.45 10.89
C SER A 66 16.88 7.54 12.38
N ALA A 67 16.56 8.74 12.86
CA ALA A 67 16.25 9.01 14.26
C ALA A 67 14.74 8.79 14.61
N GLU A 68 13.90 8.47 13.63
CA GLU A 68 12.46 8.23 13.82
C GLU A 68 12.12 6.75 13.77
N ARG A 69 11.56 6.22 14.86
CA ARG A 69 11.10 4.83 14.98
C ARG A 69 9.94 4.72 15.96
N HIS A 70 9.04 3.77 15.75
CA HIS A 70 7.99 3.36 16.71
C HIS A 70 7.16 4.52 17.27
N GLY A 71 6.76 5.46 16.41
CA GLY A 71 5.95 6.61 16.83
C GLY A 71 6.73 7.79 17.40
N ARG A 72 8.07 7.69 17.50
CA ARG A 72 8.89 8.85 17.78
C ARG A 72 9.01 9.71 16.52
N PHE A 73 8.61 10.97 16.61
CA PHE A 73 8.67 11.94 15.54
C PHE A 73 9.64 13.08 15.87
N ILE A 74 10.45 13.46 14.91
CA ILE A 74 11.38 14.57 14.95
C ILE A 74 11.01 15.61 13.90
N CYS A 75 10.67 15.16 12.68
CA CYS A 75 10.20 16.01 11.60
C CYS A 75 8.74 16.44 11.85
N THR A 76 8.57 17.43 12.74
CA THR A 76 7.26 17.96 13.16
C THR A 76 7.08 19.44 12.87
N THR A 77 8.17 20.18 12.69
CA THR A 77 8.14 21.63 12.41
C THR A 77 7.67 21.91 10.99
N SER A 78 7.10 23.09 10.76
CA SER A 78 6.69 23.54 9.43
C SER A 78 7.83 23.53 8.42
N ALA A 79 9.03 23.92 8.83
CA ALA A 79 10.23 23.92 7.99
C ALA A 79 10.60 22.50 7.53
N CYS A 80 10.64 21.52 8.44
CA CYS A 80 10.86 20.12 8.05
C CYS A 80 9.76 19.61 7.12
N LEU A 81 8.49 19.86 7.45
CA LEU A 81 7.34 19.42 6.67
C LEU A 81 7.20 20.13 5.31
N ALA A 82 7.83 21.28 5.14
CA ALA A 82 7.93 21.94 3.83
C ALA A 82 8.80 21.13 2.86
N VAL A 83 9.84 20.50 3.35
CA VAL A 83 10.83 19.72 2.57
C VAL A 83 10.43 18.22 2.52
N TRP A 84 10.09 17.66 3.66
CA TRP A 84 9.77 16.23 3.82
C TRP A 84 8.26 16.05 4.01
N LYS A 85 7.60 15.56 2.95
CA LYS A 85 6.15 15.39 2.93
C LYS A 85 5.75 14.04 3.51
N PRO A 86 5.10 13.97 4.68
CA PRO A 86 4.65 12.69 5.23
C PRO A 86 3.72 11.96 4.26
N LEU A 87 3.86 10.65 4.12
CA LEU A 87 2.89 9.82 3.41
C LEU A 87 1.71 9.54 4.32
N VAL A 88 0.64 10.32 4.18
CA VAL A 88 -0.54 10.22 5.04
C VAL A 88 -1.67 9.45 4.39
N VAL A 89 -2.52 8.84 5.25
CA VAL A 89 -3.76 8.17 4.85
C VAL A 89 -4.95 8.68 5.66
N ALA A 90 -6.13 8.60 5.08
CA ALA A 90 -7.37 8.96 5.74
C ALA A 90 -7.67 8.01 6.92
N ARG A 91 -8.61 8.42 7.78
CA ARG A 91 -9.10 7.56 8.88
C ARG A 91 -9.75 6.29 8.30
N GLY A 92 -9.48 5.15 8.92
CA GLY A 92 -10.00 3.85 8.48
C GLY A 92 -9.23 3.21 7.30
N VAL A 93 -8.35 3.94 6.63
CA VAL A 93 -7.55 3.39 5.52
C VAL A 93 -6.37 2.59 6.06
N THR A 94 -6.24 1.36 5.57
CA THR A 94 -5.06 0.51 5.78
C THR A 94 -4.16 0.62 4.55
N PRO A 95 -2.86 0.94 4.72
CA PRO A 95 -1.94 1.01 3.59
C PRO A 95 -1.71 -0.37 2.99
N THR A 96 -1.70 -0.45 1.66
CA THR A 96 -1.53 -1.69 0.90
C THR A 96 -0.33 -1.61 -0.03
N GLY A 97 0.18 -2.79 -0.45
CA GLY A 97 1.19 -2.97 -1.48
C GLY A 97 2.42 -3.74 -1.04
N VAL A 98 2.98 -3.47 0.12
CA VAL A 98 4.19 -4.12 0.63
C VAL A 98 3.96 -4.64 2.05
N LYS A 99 4.45 -5.85 2.36
CA LYS A 99 4.38 -6.40 3.72
C LYS A 99 5.24 -5.56 4.66
N GLY A 100 4.76 -5.33 5.89
CA GLY A 100 5.45 -4.51 6.90
C GLY A 100 5.00 -3.06 6.96
N LEU A 101 4.00 -2.69 6.14
CA LEU A 101 3.35 -1.38 6.26
C LEU A 101 2.46 -1.34 7.50
N SER A 102 2.44 -0.21 8.14
CA SER A 102 1.58 0.12 9.29
C SER A 102 1.19 1.59 9.24
N VAL A 103 0.35 2.01 10.19
CA VAL A 103 -0.02 3.42 10.37
C VAL A 103 0.41 3.87 11.75
N VAL A 104 1.10 4.97 11.82
CA VAL A 104 1.49 5.65 13.06
C VAL A 104 0.76 6.99 13.16
N ARG A 105 0.39 7.40 14.37
CA ARG A 105 -0.27 8.67 14.63
C ARG A 105 0.77 9.74 14.93
N ARG A 106 0.76 10.79 14.10
CA ARG A 106 1.63 11.96 14.30
C ARG A 106 1.14 12.85 15.44
N PRO A 107 2.01 13.71 16.01
CA PRO A 107 1.58 14.72 17.01
C PRO A 107 0.50 15.65 16.49
N ASP A 108 0.49 15.96 15.20
CA ASP A 108 -0.54 16.79 14.53
C ASP A 108 -1.82 15.99 14.17
N MET A 109 -2.03 14.84 14.81
CA MET A 109 -3.18 13.94 14.68
C MET A 109 -3.34 13.27 13.29
N ARG A 110 -2.53 13.58 12.30
CA ARG A 110 -2.52 12.89 11.00
C ARG A 110 -2.07 11.45 11.14
N ARG A 111 -2.55 10.61 10.26
CA ARG A 111 -2.20 9.19 10.17
C ARG A 111 -1.16 9.01 9.08
N GLN A 112 0.05 8.66 9.46
CA GLN A 112 1.17 8.49 8.54
C GLN A 112 1.48 7.02 8.33
N VAL A 113 1.78 6.65 7.09
CA VAL A 113 2.26 5.32 6.75
C VAL A 113 3.68 5.16 7.28
N ALA A 114 3.94 3.98 7.87
CA ALA A 114 5.25 3.56 8.33
C ALA A 114 5.61 2.20 7.73
N PHE A 115 6.88 1.94 7.59
CA PHE A 115 7.42 0.64 7.18
C PHE A 115 8.35 0.13 8.29
N HIS A 116 8.02 -1.06 8.85
CA HIS A 116 8.69 -1.60 10.04
C HIS A 116 8.87 -0.56 11.16
N GLY A 117 7.82 0.23 11.43
CA GLY A 117 7.81 1.26 12.47
C GLY A 117 8.53 2.57 12.10
N ALA A 118 9.15 2.67 10.93
CA ALA A 118 9.76 3.91 10.45
C ALA A 118 8.74 4.73 9.62
N PRO A 119 8.42 5.97 10.02
CA PRO A 119 7.53 6.84 9.25
C PRO A 119 8.07 7.10 7.84
N LEU A 120 7.17 7.09 6.85
CA LEU A 120 7.52 7.29 5.45
C LEU A 120 7.26 8.71 4.97
N TYR A 121 8.20 9.25 4.23
CA TYR A 121 8.18 10.62 3.69
C TYR A 121 8.54 10.62 2.21
N ARG A 122 8.10 11.67 1.50
CA ARG A 122 8.60 12.04 0.17
C ARG A 122 9.50 13.26 0.29
N PHE A 123 10.54 13.33 -0.53
CA PHE A 123 11.35 14.54 -0.66
C PHE A 123 10.72 15.48 -1.70
N VAL A 124 10.63 16.77 -1.37
CA VAL A 124 9.92 17.74 -2.23
C VAL A 124 10.57 17.91 -3.61
N GLN A 125 11.90 17.74 -3.69
CA GLN A 125 12.64 17.89 -4.95
C GLN A 125 12.66 16.61 -5.81
N ASP A 126 12.14 15.48 -5.33
CA ASP A 126 11.93 14.28 -6.13
C ASP A 126 10.60 14.43 -6.88
N THR A 127 10.66 14.99 -8.08
CA THR A 127 9.49 15.31 -8.91
C THR A 127 9.18 14.25 -9.97
N LYS A 128 10.12 13.30 -10.18
CA LYS A 128 9.99 12.20 -11.16
C LYS A 128 10.35 10.85 -10.54
N PRO A 129 9.77 9.74 -11.03
CA PRO A 129 10.19 8.40 -10.65
C PRO A 129 11.70 8.20 -10.80
N GLY A 130 12.28 7.43 -9.88
CA GLY A 130 13.71 7.11 -9.87
C GLY A 130 14.64 8.16 -9.28
N GLN A 131 14.15 9.37 -9.01
CA GLN A 131 14.95 10.38 -8.33
C GLN A 131 15.13 10.03 -6.86
N VAL A 132 16.34 10.26 -6.34
CA VAL A 132 16.76 9.99 -4.96
C VAL A 132 17.58 11.16 -4.40
N LYS A 133 17.19 12.38 -4.71
CA LYS A 133 17.92 13.62 -4.35
C LYS A 133 18.01 13.84 -2.84
N GLY A 134 17.08 13.26 -2.08
CA GLY A 134 17.08 13.31 -0.61
C GLY A 134 18.00 12.29 0.05
N ASN A 135 18.66 11.42 -0.73
CA ASN A 135 19.52 10.38 -0.18
C ASN A 135 20.76 10.98 0.53
N GLY A 136 20.92 10.62 1.80
CA GLY A 136 22.05 11.09 2.61
C GLY A 136 21.89 12.51 3.14
N PHE A 137 20.75 13.17 2.90
CA PHE A 137 20.49 14.50 3.49
C PHE A 137 20.60 14.42 5.02
N ARG A 138 21.32 15.37 5.61
CA ARG A 138 21.61 15.44 7.05
C ARG A 138 21.07 16.74 7.62
N ASP A 139 20.24 16.59 8.62
CA ASP A 139 19.77 17.67 9.49
C ASP A 139 19.71 17.18 10.96
N VAL A 140 18.54 16.80 11.45
CA VAL A 140 18.34 16.19 12.77
C VAL A 140 18.59 14.68 12.79
N GLY A 141 19.08 14.14 11.70
CA GLY A 141 19.38 12.73 11.44
C GLY A 141 19.82 12.56 10.00
N VAL A 142 19.78 11.32 9.51
CA VAL A 142 20.10 11.01 8.12
C VAL A 142 18.85 10.51 7.41
N TRP A 143 18.49 11.15 6.31
CA TRP A 143 17.43 10.74 5.43
C TRP A 143 17.94 9.73 4.41
N ARG A 144 17.22 8.61 4.27
CA ARG A 144 17.59 7.57 3.31
C ARG A 144 16.34 7.02 2.62
N PRO A 145 16.44 6.69 1.33
CA PRO A 145 15.42 5.86 0.68
C PRO A 145 15.24 4.56 1.44
N VAL A 146 14.00 4.16 1.63
CA VAL A 146 13.68 2.89 2.31
C VAL A 146 13.90 1.76 1.34
N THR A 147 14.79 0.84 1.67
CA THR A 147 15.10 -0.34 0.86
C THR A 147 14.29 -1.55 1.32
N THR A 148 13.94 -2.43 0.38
CA THR A 148 13.37 -3.76 0.65
C THR A 148 14.43 -4.81 0.32
N GLY A 149 14.67 -5.72 1.24
CA GLY A 149 15.67 -6.77 1.11
C GLY A 149 16.82 -6.60 2.11
N SER A 150 17.42 -7.71 2.49
CA SER A 150 18.62 -7.71 3.32
C SER A 150 19.72 -6.95 2.60
N SER A 151 20.12 -5.82 3.14
CA SER A 151 21.40 -5.23 2.80
C SER A 151 22.47 -6.19 3.31
N THR A 152 22.99 -7.04 2.44
CA THR A 152 24.35 -7.52 2.64
C THR A 152 25.23 -6.29 2.36
N ALA A 153 25.32 -5.39 3.34
CA ALA A 153 26.40 -4.41 3.33
C ALA A 153 27.69 -5.21 3.34
N PRO A 154 28.64 -4.99 2.44
CA PRO A 154 29.99 -5.49 2.65
C PRO A 154 30.40 -5.02 4.05
N ALA A 155 30.80 -5.94 4.90
CA ALA A 155 31.39 -5.62 6.19
C ALA A 155 32.50 -4.62 5.89
N ALA A 156 32.50 -3.47 6.58
CA ALA A 156 33.63 -2.56 6.53
C ALA A 156 34.87 -3.41 6.89
N PRO A 157 35.98 -3.30 6.13
CA PRO A 157 37.19 -4.01 6.49
C PRO A 157 37.54 -3.65 7.93
N ALA A 158 37.77 -4.67 8.75
CA ALA A 158 38.21 -4.49 10.11
C ALA A 158 39.49 -3.64 10.08
N PRO A 159 39.68 -2.69 11.01
CA PRO A 159 40.91 -1.96 11.09
C PRO A 159 42.06 -2.96 11.30
N SER A 160 42.96 -3.03 10.36
CA SER A 160 44.19 -3.82 10.51
C SER A 160 45.05 -3.12 11.57
N ASN A 161 45.01 -3.66 12.79
CA ASN A 161 46.01 -3.29 13.82
C ASN A 161 47.34 -3.91 13.40
N SER A 162 48.07 -3.15 12.58
CA SER A 162 49.49 -3.43 12.38
C SER A 162 50.24 -2.77 13.52
N TYR A 163 50.40 -3.49 14.62
CA TYR A 163 51.47 -3.21 15.57
C TYR A 163 52.73 -3.86 15.00
N GLY A 164 53.54 -3.09 14.27
CA GLY A 164 54.91 -3.43 13.97
C GLY A 164 55.77 -3.21 15.20
N TYR A 165 56.52 -4.25 15.56
CA TYR A 165 57.67 -4.18 16.45
C TYR A 165 58.88 -3.66 15.65
#